data_b188b755cd6459add27df89fb0ff8917
#
_entry.id   b188b755cd6459add27df89fb0ff8917
#
_cell.length_a   1.000
_cell.length_b   1.000
_cell.length_c   1.000
_cell.angle_alpha   90.00
_cell.angle_beta   90.00
_cell.angle_gamma   90.00
#
_symmetry.space_group_name_H-M   'P 1'
#
loop_
_entity.id
_entity.type
_entity.pdbx_description
1 polymer ?
#
loop_
_entity_poly.entity_id
_entity_poly.type
_entity_poly.pdbx_seq_one_letter_code
_entity_poly.pdbx_strand_id
1 'polypeptide(L)'
;MSRFLKIIGAVAVINIFARFFGFLREIIIGIQYGTTNLADSIINAYTIPNLIYLVVGGAFTTAFISIYHKTESSIKEYIRRTFTTILISITLVTIVFMVFGDLLIQSYFKPESQEEYEILKTLYNWMMPSTIMLVLSTWLSGILNVQGKFHLSSFSVLVYNLSFLIISVGLAFFIGPVGYGIGALLGAMFMIGFLIYGVRKAEHMSFKPSFAFANDQKQLWLVALPIMLGGATAQMYTLIQRFFTNDLADGAVSAVNYATKVSQFPQALLMTAVTTVIYPLLSKKEGEGDNESVKKLYVRGLRMLYLLILPTSVYVYFQSEAVVRVIFEYGLFDVASTALTAPVLKIFSLTMFFLAASTYVTRFYYAKGNSMIPVIFSLLTVFGVNIAVTSALIGSLDAEAVAWGNLISAIINLILLIIFLQYKYKLKLVGDNLVQFVKFLVLTICFVAVSWGISTLIIFDNKFLHVIITFILTMIGYAVFVLLLKFQEVNSAIGKFKNKLSKSNK
;
A
#
# COMPACT_ATOMS: atom_id res chain seq x y z
N MET A 1 24.32 16.54 10.35
CA MET A 1 23.39 15.85 9.44
C MET A 1 23.34 16.63 8.12
N SER A 2 23.61 16.00 6.97
CA SER A 2 23.57 16.71 5.68
C SER A 2 22.14 17.23 5.41
N ARG A 3 22.01 18.36 4.69
CA ARG A 3 20.72 18.95 4.27
C ARG A 3 19.80 17.90 3.60
N PHE A 4 20.39 17.01 2.83
CA PHE A 4 19.72 15.88 2.17
C PHE A 4 19.06 14.90 3.15
N LEU A 5 19.76 14.50 4.24
CA LEU A 5 19.20 13.60 5.26
C LEU A 5 18.04 14.25 6.04
N LYS A 6 18.08 15.57 6.25
CA LYS A 6 16.95 16.30 6.87
C LYS A 6 15.70 16.28 5.99
N ILE A 7 15.87 16.46 4.68
CA ILE A 7 14.76 16.41 3.71
C ILE A 7 14.15 15.02 3.67
N ILE A 8 14.97 13.95 3.57
CA ILE A 8 14.48 12.56 3.57
C ILE A 8 13.71 12.25 4.87
N GLY A 9 14.25 12.67 6.01
CA GLY A 9 13.59 12.48 7.30
C GLY A 9 12.22 13.19 7.36
N ALA A 10 12.14 14.44 6.92
CA ALA A 10 10.88 15.18 6.87
C ALA A 10 9.86 14.53 5.94
N VAL A 11 10.26 14.10 4.75
CA VAL A 11 9.42 13.39 3.78
C VAL A 11 8.89 12.07 4.38
N ALA A 12 9.74 11.31 5.07
CA ALA A 12 9.34 10.06 5.72
C ALA A 12 8.27 10.30 6.80
N VAL A 13 8.46 11.31 7.64
CA VAL A 13 7.50 11.69 8.69
C VAL A 13 6.16 12.13 8.07
N ILE A 14 6.17 13.00 7.07
CA ILE A 14 4.96 13.45 6.38
C ILE A 14 4.22 12.25 5.77
N ASN A 15 4.91 11.32 5.13
CA ASN A 15 4.31 10.12 4.54
C ASN A 15 3.69 9.18 5.60
N ILE A 16 4.30 9.08 6.79
CA ILE A 16 3.72 8.32 7.91
C ILE A 16 2.40 8.97 8.35
N PHE A 17 2.37 10.29 8.55
CA PHE A 17 1.13 11.00 8.89
C PHE A 17 0.07 10.89 7.79
N ALA A 18 0.45 11.01 6.52
CA ALA A 18 -0.49 10.84 5.41
C ALA A 18 -1.13 9.45 5.40
N ARG A 19 -0.34 8.39 5.64
CA ARG A 19 -0.85 7.01 5.78
C ARG A 19 -1.74 6.84 7.01
N PHE A 20 -1.35 7.46 8.13
CA PHE A 20 -2.14 7.41 9.37
C PHE A 20 -3.53 8.02 9.17
N PHE A 21 -3.64 9.20 8.56
CA PHE A 21 -4.94 9.82 8.28
C PHE A 21 -5.76 9.03 7.26
N GLY A 22 -5.11 8.42 6.27
CA GLY A 22 -5.77 7.49 5.36
C GLY A 22 -6.33 6.25 6.08
N PHE A 23 -5.59 5.69 7.02
CA PHE A 23 -6.04 4.58 7.86
C PHE A 23 -7.14 5.01 8.85
N LEU A 24 -7.00 6.18 9.47
CA LEU A 24 -8.01 6.74 10.37
C LEU A 24 -9.36 6.94 9.66
N ARG A 25 -9.37 7.30 8.39
CA ARG A 25 -10.60 7.36 7.59
C ARG A 25 -11.31 6.01 7.55
N GLU A 26 -10.60 4.91 7.32
CA GLU A 26 -11.19 3.57 7.30
C GLU A 26 -11.75 3.18 8.68
N ILE A 27 -11.05 3.56 9.76
CA ILE A 27 -11.54 3.35 11.13
C ILE A 27 -12.87 4.09 11.33
N ILE A 28 -12.95 5.35 10.92
CA ILE A 28 -14.16 6.17 11.12
C ILE A 28 -15.32 5.66 10.25
N ILE A 29 -15.07 5.20 9.02
CA ILE A 29 -16.10 4.53 8.22
C ILE A 29 -16.62 3.30 8.97
N GLY A 30 -15.74 2.48 9.53
CA GLY A 30 -16.13 1.32 10.35
C GLY A 30 -16.97 1.72 11.57
N ILE A 31 -16.57 2.73 12.32
CA ILE A 31 -17.32 3.20 13.50
C ILE A 31 -18.70 3.75 13.11
N GLN A 32 -18.81 4.48 11.99
CA GLN A 32 -20.05 5.11 11.55
C GLN A 32 -21.03 4.15 10.87
N TYR A 33 -20.53 3.14 10.16
CA TYR A 33 -21.36 2.28 9.33
C TYR A 33 -21.16 0.78 9.58
N GLY A 34 -20.22 0.38 10.43
CA GLY A 34 -19.97 -1.03 10.75
C GLY A 34 -19.51 -1.84 9.54
N THR A 35 -19.98 -3.11 9.48
CA THR A 35 -19.92 -3.99 8.32
C THR A 35 -21.33 -4.11 7.73
N THR A 36 -21.78 -3.11 7.01
CA THR A 36 -23.09 -3.03 6.38
C THR A 36 -22.97 -2.70 4.90
N ASN A 37 -24.06 -2.84 4.15
CA ASN A 37 -24.16 -2.44 2.75
C ASN A 37 -23.81 -0.94 2.53
N LEU A 38 -24.04 -0.07 3.52
CA LEU A 38 -23.64 1.34 3.44
C LEU A 38 -22.10 1.50 3.45
N ALA A 39 -21.42 0.76 4.34
CA ALA A 39 -19.95 0.72 4.37
C ALA A 39 -19.39 0.13 3.07
N ASP A 40 -20.00 -0.97 2.60
CA ASP A 40 -19.64 -1.63 1.35
C ASP A 40 -19.80 -0.69 0.15
N SER A 41 -20.89 0.08 0.09
CA SER A 41 -21.15 1.07 -0.95
C SER A 41 -20.10 2.20 -0.97
N ILE A 42 -19.71 2.74 0.21
CA ILE A 42 -18.66 3.77 0.30
C ILE A 42 -17.32 3.23 -0.25
N ILE A 43 -16.96 2.02 0.15
CA ILE A 43 -15.69 1.37 -0.22
C ILE A 43 -15.69 1.00 -1.71
N ASN A 44 -16.78 0.45 -2.21
CA ASN A 44 -16.96 0.09 -3.61
C ASN A 44 -16.90 1.32 -4.53
N ALA A 45 -17.61 2.39 -4.20
CA ALA A 45 -17.60 3.63 -4.97
C ALA A 45 -16.21 4.23 -5.13
N TYR A 46 -15.34 4.11 -4.10
CA TYR A 46 -13.97 4.61 -4.15
C TYR A 46 -13.00 3.70 -4.91
N THR A 47 -13.36 2.46 -5.18
CA THR A 47 -12.47 1.45 -5.77
C THR A 47 -11.94 1.87 -7.14
N ILE A 48 -12.79 2.29 -8.07
CA ILE A 48 -12.41 2.70 -9.43
C ILE A 48 -11.65 4.03 -9.46
N PRO A 49 -12.11 5.10 -8.79
CA PRO A 49 -11.34 6.34 -8.67
C PRO A 49 -9.92 6.13 -8.14
N ASN A 50 -9.77 5.31 -7.10
CA ASN A 50 -8.47 5.00 -6.51
C ASN A 50 -7.58 4.17 -7.44
N LEU A 51 -8.15 3.20 -8.14
CA LEU A 51 -7.44 2.41 -9.16
C LEU A 51 -6.83 3.33 -10.23
N ILE A 52 -7.65 4.18 -10.82
CA ILE A 52 -7.22 5.10 -11.89
C ILE A 52 -6.15 6.07 -11.36
N TYR A 53 -6.36 6.62 -10.17
CA TYR A 53 -5.39 7.50 -9.51
C TYR A 53 -4.02 6.84 -9.37
N LEU A 54 -3.96 5.62 -8.85
CA LEU A 54 -2.70 4.91 -8.60
C LEU A 54 -2.03 4.46 -9.89
N VAL A 55 -2.79 3.91 -10.84
CA VAL A 55 -2.26 3.34 -12.09
C VAL A 55 -1.92 4.45 -13.08
N VAL A 56 -2.90 5.26 -13.45
CA VAL A 56 -2.73 6.28 -14.49
C VAL A 56 -1.90 7.45 -13.99
N GLY A 57 -2.21 7.96 -12.79
CA GLY A 57 -1.48 9.05 -12.17
C GLY A 57 -0.01 8.70 -11.91
N GLY A 58 0.26 7.52 -11.35
CA GLY A 58 1.61 7.03 -11.11
C GLY A 58 2.44 6.85 -12.40
N ALA A 59 1.83 6.33 -13.45
CA ALA A 59 2.49 6.10 -14.73
C ALA A 59 2.84 7.39 -15.45
N PHE A 60 1.89 8.33 -15.57
CA PHE A 60 2.17 9.63 -16.19
C PHE A 60 3.23 10.43 -15.43
N THR A 61 3.20 10.39 -14.10
CA THR A 61 4.21 11.07 -13.28
C THR A 61 5.60 10.50 -13.52
N THR A 62 5.72 9.17 -13.54
CA THR A 62 7.01 8.50 -13.77
C THR A 62 7.52 8.76 -15.19
N ALA A 63 6.66 8.68 -16.20
CA ALA A 63 6.99 8.99 -17.58
C ALA A 63 7.42 10.45 -17.75
N PHE A 64 6.67 11.40 -17.15
CA PHE A 64 7.01 12.81 -17.15
C PHE A 64 8.41 13.07 -16.58
N ILE A 65 8.72 12.54 -15.39
CA ILE A 65 10.01 12.72 -14.73
C ILE A 65 11.15 12.16 -15.59
N SER A 66 10.93 10.98 -16.21
CA SER A 66 11.96 10.31 -17.01
C SER A 66 12.34 11.07 -18.30
N ILE A 67 11.44 11.88 -18.83
CA ILE A 67 11.62 12.62 -20.08
C ILE A 67 12.03 14.08 -19.80
N TYR A 68 11.68 14.63 -18.65
CA TYR A 68 11.87 16.04 -18.30
C TYR A 68 13.27 16.61 -18.60
N HIS A 69 14.32 15.85 -18.33
CA HIS A 69 15.71 16.26 -18.58
C HIS A 69 16.24 15.83 -19.95
N LYS A 70 15.45 15.12 -20.74
CA LYS A 70 15.83 14.58 -22.05
C LYS A 70 15.05 15.21 -23.21
N THR A 71 14.07 16.06 -22.89
CA THR A 71 13.23 16.67 -23.92
C THR A 71 14.03 17.64 -24.78
N GLU A 72 13.82 17.59 -26.09
CA GLU A 72 14.37 18.54 -27.07
C GLU A 72 13.53 19.83 -27.14
N SER A 73 12.30 19.79 -26.65
CA SER A 73 11.41 20.94 -26.55
C SER A 73 11.82 21.84 -25.38
N SER A 74 11.40 23.12 -25.45
CA SER A 74 11.50 23.94 -24.23
C SER A 74 10.72 23.33 -23.08
N ILE A 75 11.27 23.38 -21.87
CA ILE A 75 10.63 22.80 -20.67
C ILE A 75 9.22 23.35 -20.46
N LYS A 76 9.01 24.64 -20.74
CA LYS A 76 7.69 25.28 -20.66
C LYS A 76 6.69 24.66 -21.64
N GLU A 77 7.11 24.39 -22.86
CA GLU A 77 6.25 23.78 -23.88
C GLU A 77 5.97 22.30 -23.56
N TYR A 78 6.97 21.56 -23.09
CA TYR A 78 6.80 20.18 -22.62
C TYR A 78 5.79 20.07 -21.47
N ILE A 79 5.86 20.98 -20.46
CA ILE A 79 4.88 21.04 -19.36
C ILE A 79 3.48 21.31 -19.90
N ARG A 80 3.30 22.27 -20.83
CA ARG A 80 1.98 22.60 -21.40
C ARG A 80 1.38 21.44 -22.17
N ARG A 81 2.15 20.79 -23.03
CA ARG A 81 1.71 19.62 -23.79
C ARG A 81 1.36 18.46 -22.89
N THR A 82 2.21 18.15 -21.92
CA THR A 82 1.96 17.08 -20.94
C THR A 82 0.69 17.35 -20.11
N PHE A 83 0.50 18.60 -19.66
CA PHE A 83 -0.74 19.01 -19.00
C PHE A 83 -1.97 18.74 -19.86
N THR A 84 -1.94 19.17 -21.12
CA THR A 84 -3.06 18.99 -22.06
C THR A 84 -3.32 17.51 -22.32
N THR A 85 -2.26 16.72 -22.57
CA THR A 85 -2.36 15.28 -22.80
C THR A 85 -2.99 14.55 -21.61
N ILE A 86 -2.49 14.81 -20.40
CA ILE A 86 -3.04 14.19 -19.18
C ILE A 86 -4.47 14.62 -18.93
N LEU A 87 -4.77 15.92 -19.04
CA LEU A 87 -6.13 16.46 -18.80
C LEU A 87 -7.15 15.83 -19.76
N ILE A 88 -6.85 15.78 -21.05
CA ILE A 88 -7.74 15.18 -22.05
C ILE A 88 -7.91 13.69 -21.79
N SER A 89 -6.80 12.97 -21.60
CA SER A 89 -6.84 11.51 -21.39
C SER A 89 -7.63 11.13 -20.16
N ILE A 90 -7.38 11.81 -19.02
CA ILE A 90 -8.09 11.47 -17.79
C ILE A 90 -9.55 11.90 -17.82
N THR A 91 -9.87 13.03 -18.46
CA THR A 91 -11.25 13.46 -18.65
C THR A 91 -12.03 12.47 -19.49
N LEU A 92 -11.45 11.98 -20.61
CA LEU A 92 -12.07 10.95 -21.45
C LEU A 92 -12.27 9.65 -20.67
N VAL A 93 -11.25 9.18 -19.94
CA VAL A 93 -11.37 7.99 -19.10
C VAL A 93 -12.47 8.17 -18.04
N THR A 94 -12.53 9.32 -17.37
CA THR A 94 -13.55 9.60 -16.35
C THR A 94 -14.95 9.61 -16.98
N ILE A 95 -15.13 10.26 -18.14
CA ILE A 95 -16.43 10.28 -18.85
C ILE A 95 -16.86 8.86 -19.24
N VAL A 96 -15.95 8.04 -19.78
CA VAL A 96 -16.25 6.64 -20.14
C VAL A 96 -16.73 5.88 -18.91
N PHE A 97 -16.00 5.95 -17.78
CA PHE A 97 -16.42 5.28 -16.56
C PHE A 97 -17.72 5.83 -15.96
N MET A 98 -18.03 7.11 -16.15
CA MET A 98 -19.32 7.68 -15.74
C MET A 98 -20.47 7.25 -16.64
N VAL A 99 -20.29 7.24 -17.96
CA VAL A 99 -21.31 6.79 -18.94
C VAL A 99 -21.65 5.32 -18.75
N PHE A 100 -20.63 4.48 -18.54
CA PHE A 100 -20.79 3.06 -18.27
C PHE A 100 -20.93 2.73 -16.77
N GLY A 101 -21.15 3.74 -15.93
CA GLY A 101 -21.23 3.58 -14.48
C GLY A 101 -22.32 2.61 -14.04
N ASP A 102 -23.52 2.73 -14.61
CA ASP A 102 -24.65 1.83 -14.28
C ASP A 102 -24.36 0.38 -14.63
N LEU A 103 -23.75 0.14 -15.80
CA LEU A 103 -23.34 -1.21 -16.21
C LEU A 103 -22.30 -1.78 -15.24
N LEU A 104 -21.32 -0.98 -14.84
CA LEU A 104 -20.27 -1.39 -13.90
C LEU A 104 -20.84 -1.66 -12.51
N ILE A 105 -21.73 -0.80 -12.03
CA ILE A 105 -22.39 -0.99 -10.72
C ILE A 105 -23.18 -2.28 -10.71
N GLN A 106 -24.01 -2.55 -11.72
CA GLN A 106 -24.84 -3.73 -11.76
C GLN A 106 -24.07 -5.03 -12.03
N SER A 107 -23.03 -4.99 -12.88
CA SER A 107 -22.32 -6.21 -13.28
C SER A 107 -21.15 -6.59 -12.36
N TYR A 108 -20.51 -5.60 -11.74
CA TYR A 108 -19.30 -5.82 -10.94
C TYR A 108 -19.54 -5.65 -9.44
N PHE A 109 -20.24 -4.59 -9.01
CA PHE A 109 -20.53 -4.37 -7.59
C PHE A 109 -21.80 -5.10 -7.13
N LYS A 110 -22.76 -5.34 -8.03
CA LYS A 110 -23.95 -6.19 -7.82
C LYS A 110 -24.73 -5.85 -6.55
N PRO A 111 -25.24 -4.61 -6.38
CA PRO A 111 -26.01 -4.22 -5.21
C PRO A 111 -27.25 -5.13 -5.07
N GLU A 112 -27.58 -5.56 -3.86
CA GLU A 112 -28.68 -6.51 -3.59
C GLU A 112 -30.05 -5.84 -3.61
N SER A 113 -30.09 -4.51 -3.35
CA SER A 113 -31.33 -3.74 -3.30
C SER A 113 -31.30 -2.48 -4.17
N GLN A 114 -32.47 -1.97 -4.52
CA GLN A 114 -32.57 -0.69 -5.24
C GLN A 114 -32.05 0.48 -4.40
N GLU A 115 -32.22 0.43 -3.08
CA GLU A 115 -31.71 1.46 -2.17
C GLU A 115 -30.19 1.49 -2.17
N GLU A 116 -29.56 0.33 -2.06
CA GLU A 116 -28.08 0.20 -2.15
C GLU A 116 -27.56 0.69 -3.49
N TYR A 117 -28.23 0.32 -4.60
CA TYR A 117 -27.88 0.78 -5.94
C TYR A 117 -27.87 2.32 -6.03
N GLU A 118 -28.91 2.99 -5.54
CA GLU A 118 -29.02 4.45 -5.59
C GLU A 118 -27.94 5.14 -4.73
N ILE A 119 -27.64 4.58 -3.55
CA ILE A 119 -26.59 5.10 -2.67
C ILE A 119 -25.21 4.92 -3.34
N LEU A 120 -24.91 3.71 -3.82
CA LEU A 120 -23.66 3.41 -4.50
C LEU A 120 -23.47 4.27 -5.75
N LYS A 121 -24.51 4.42 -6.55
CA LYS A 121 -24.51 5.27 -7.75
C LYS A 121 -24.28 6.75 -7.40
N THR A 122 -24.92 7.24 -6.36
CA THR A 122 -24.73 8.62 -5.89
C THR A 122 -23.31 8.85 -5.41
N LEU A 123 -22.76 7.96 -4.60
CA LEU A 123 -21.36 7.98 -4.14
C LEU A 123 -20.38 7.94 -5.31
N TYR A 124 -20.60 7.01 -6.23
CA TYR A 124 -19.79 6.84 -7.43
C TYR A 124 -19.75 8.12 -8.28
N ASN A 125 -20.90 8.72 -8.53
CA ASN A 125 -21.01 9.95 -9.31
C ASN A 125 -20.29 11.15 -8.66
N TRP A 126 -20.28 11.25 -7.32
CA TRP A 126 -19.52 12.25 -6.60
C TRP A 126 -18.01 11.94 -6.58
N MET A 127 -17.61 10.67 -6.47
CA MET A 127 -16.21 10.27 -6.39
C MET A 127 -15.50 10.27 -7.74
N MET A 128 -16.16 9.90 -8.84
CA MET A 128 -15.54 9.77 -10.15
C MET A 128 -14.88 11.07 -10.66
N PRO A 129 -15.46 12.28 -10.55
CA PRO A 129 -14.80 13.51 -10.97
C PRO A 129 -13.51 13.80 -10.17
N SER A 130 -13.37 13.29 -8.94
CA SER A 130 -12.14 13.45 -8.15
C SER A 130 -10.93 12.81 -8.84
N THR A 131 -11.15 11.82 -9.69
CA THR A 131 -10.10 11.12 -10.46
C THR A 131 -9.27 12.09 -11.30
N ILE A 132 -9.92 13.06 -11.96
CA ILE A 132 -9.25 14.09 -12.75
C ILE A 132 -8.29 14.89 -11.87
N MET A 133 -8.80 15.34 -10.71
CA MET A 133 -8.01 16.14 -9.77
C MET A 133 -6.84 15.35 -9.19
N LEU A 134 -7.06 14.08 -8.82
CA LEU A 134 -6.04 13.20 -8.25
C LEU A 134 -4.92 12.89 -9.25
N VAL A 135 -5.25 12.56 -10.49
CA VAL A 135 -4.25 12.28 -11.53
C VAL A 135 -3.43 13.53 -11.87
N LEU A 136 -4.07 14.69 -12.02
CA LEU A 136 -3.36 15.95 -12.21
C LEU A 136 -2.47 16.30 -11.00
N SER A 137 -2.92 15.99 -9.79
CA SER A 137 -2.15 16.20 -8.56
C SER A 137 -0.86 15.36 -8.53
N THR A 138 -0.90 14.11 -9.00
CA THR A 138 0.33 13.29 -9.10
C THR A 138 1.32 13.88 -10.09
N TRP A 139 0.86 14.38 -11.23
CA TRP A 139 1.72 15.04 -12.20
C TRP A 139 2.32 16.34 -11.66
N LEU A 140 1.54 17.20 -10.97
CA LEU A 140 2.05 18.40 -10.29
C LEU A 140 3.09 18.05 -9.21
N SER A 141 2.86 16.95 -8.48
CA SER A 141 3.85 16.39 -7.54
C SER A 141 5.14 15.97 -8.27
N GLY A 142 5.02 15.41 -9.48
CA GLY A 142 6.16 15.11 -10.34
C GLY A 142 6.99 16.32 -10.67
N ILE A 143 6.37 17.47 -11.00
CA ILE A 143 7.06 18.75 -11.25
C ILE A 143 7.82 19.21 -9.99
N LEU A 144 7.19 19.16 -8.81
CA LEU A 144 7.85 19.52 -7.55
C LEU A 144 9.03 18.59 -7.23
N ASN A 145 8.89 17.30 -7.53
CA ASN A 145 9.93 16.30 -7.30
C ASN A 145 11.17 16.56 -8.19
N VAL A 146 10.98 16.88 -9.47
CA VAL A 146 12.08 17.26 -10.37
C VAL A 146 12.81 18.50 -9.86
N GLN A 147 12.09 19.44 -9.23
CA GLN A 147 12.67 20.62 -8.62
C GLN A 147 13.30 20.39 -7.22
N GLY A 148 13.29 19.13 -6.73
CA GLY A 148 13.82 18.80 -5.40
C GLY A 148 12.90 19.19 -4.24
N LYS A 149 11.66 19.63 -4.50
CA LYS A 149 10.68 20.05 -3.49
C LYS A 149 9.82 18.86 -2.99
N PHE A 150 10.49 17.76 -2.66
CA PHE A 150 9.83 16.50 -2.24
C PHE A 150 8.89 16.66 -1.05
N HIS A 151 9.18 17.57 -0.12
CA HIS A 151 8.34 17.82 1.06
C HIS A 151 6.96 18.37 0.69
N LEU A 152 6.85 19.25 -0.33
CA LEU A 152 5.57 19.78 -0.80
C LEU A 152 4.74 18.69 -1.50
N SER A 153 5.41 17.87 -2.33
CA SER A 153 4.79 16.72 -2.97
C SER A 153 4.22 15.73 -1.95
N SER A 154 5.00 15.36 -0.92
CA SER A 154 4.51 14.47 0.13
C SER A 154 3.42 15.11 1.00
N PHE A 155 3.54 16.40 1.30
CA PHE A 155 2.54 17.11 2.11
C PHE A 155 1.18 17.21 1.41
N SER A 156 1.14 17.27 0.07
CA SER A 156 -0.13 17.28 -0.67
C SER A 156 -0.98 16.03 -0.44
N VAL A 157 -0.34 14.86 -0.26
CA VAL A 157 -1.04 13.61 0.08
C VAL A 157 -1.64 13.68 1.48
N LEU A 158 -0.94 14.31 2.43
CA LEU A 158 -1.45 14.57 3.76
C LEU A 158 -2.67 15.51 3.70
N VAL A 159 -2.59 16.60 2.91
CA VAL A 159 -3.70 17.52 2.68
C VAL A 159 -4.92 16.77 2.14
N TYR A 160 -4.75 15.89 1.14
CA TYR A 160 -5.83 15.07 0.61
C TYR A 160 -6.50 14.22 1.68
N ASN A 161 -5.71 13.38 2.38
CA ASN A 161 -6.26 12.45 3.36
C ASN A 161 -6.94 13.17 4.53
N LEU A 162 -6.35 14.26 5.01
CA LEU A 162 -6.91 15.06 6.11
C LEU A 162 -8.19 15.79 5.69
N SER A 163 -8.19 16.45 4.52
CA SER A 163 -9.37 17.16 4.00
C SER A 163 -10.50 16.17 3.69
N PHE A 164 -10.18 15.05 3.03
CA PHE A 164 -11.15 13.99 2.77
C PHE A 164 -11.80 13.52 4.09
N LEU A 165 -11.00 13.19 5.10
CA LEU A 165 -11.49 12.73 6.40
C LEU A 165 -12.40 13.78 7.06
N ILE A 166 -11.93 15.01 7.24
CA ILE A 166 -12.67 16.06 7.97
C ILE A 166 -13.97 16.40 7.26
N ILE A 167 -13.93 16.58 5.94
CA ILE A 167 -15.12 16.96 5.16
C ILE A 167 -16.12 15.81 5.12
N SER A 168 -15.65 14.57 4.89
CA SER A 168 -16.55 13.41 4.85
C SER A 168 -17.26 13.19 6.16
N VAL A 169 -16.53 13.20 7.26
CA VAL A 169 -17.10 13.01 8.60
C VAL A 169 -18.06 14.14 8.94
N GLY A 170 -17.68 15.40 8.66
CA GLY A 170 -18.55 16.55 8.90
C GLY A 170 -19.85 16.50 8.10
N LEU A 171 -19.78 16.13 6.81
CA LEU A 171 -20.96 16.02 5.95
C LEU A 171 -21.80 14.77 6.27
N ALA A 172 -21.16 13.67 6.71
CA ALA A 172 -21.88 12.44 7.03
C ALA A 172 -22.90 12.61 8.16
N PHE A 173 -22.71 13.57 9.07
CA PHE A 173 -23.71 13.93 10.10
C PHE A 173 -25.00 14.52 9.53
N PHE A 174 -24.93 15.15 8.34
CA PHE A 174 -26.08 15.84 7.74
C PHE A 174 -26.71 15.08 6.59
N ILE A 175 -25.92 14.40 5.78
CA ILE A 175 -26.34 13.76 4.53
C ILE A 175 -25.94 12.28 4.45
N GLY A 176 -25.58 11.67 5.57
CA GLY A 176 -25.24 10.24 5.62
C GLY A 176 -24.03 9.87 4.77
N PRO A 177 -24.00 8.64 4.19
CA PRO A 177 -22.85 8.11 3.46
C PRO A 177 -22.44 8.96 2.26
N VAL A 178 -23.36 9.72 1.65
CA VAL A 178 -23.07 10.61 0.51
C VAL A 178 -21.99 11.65 0.85
N GLY A 179 -21.88 12.03 2.14
CA GLY A 179 -20.80 12.90 2.64
C GLY A 179 -19.39 12.41 2.29
N TYR A 180 -19.18 11.09 2.17
CA TYR A 180 -17.90 10.53 1.74
C TYR A 180 -17.64 10.74 0.24
N GLY A 181 -18.67 10.72 -0.59
CA GLY A 181 -18.53 11.04 -2.00
C GLY A 181 -18.09 12.49 -2.23
N ILE A 182 -18.80 13.44 -1.61
CA ILE A 182 -18.47 14.85 -1.67
C ILE A 182 -17.10 15.13 -1.04
N GLY A 183 -16.80 14.52 0.11
CA GLY A 183 -15.52 14.67 0.79
C GLY A 183 -14.34 14.19 -0.04
N ALA A 184 -14.49 13.13 -0.83
CA ALA A 184 -13.46 12.66 -1.75
C ALA A 184 -13.17 13.70 -2.84
N LEU A 185 -14.22 14.29 -3.44
CA LEU A 185 -14.09 15.32 -4.46
C LEU A 185 -13.45 16.59 -3.90
N LEU A 186 -13.98 17.13 -2.80
CA LEU A 186 -13.45 18.34 -2.18
C LEU A 186 -12.03 18.13 -1.65
N GLY A 187 -11.73 16.97 -1.06
CA GLY A 187 -10.36 16.62 -0.66
C GLY A 187 -9.38 16.66 -1.83
N ALA A 188 -9.78 16.11 -2.99
CA ALA A 188 -8.97 16.18 -4.21
C ALA A 188 -8.80 17.61 -4.72
N MET A 189 -9.84 18.45 -4.61
CA MET A 189 -9.75 19.88 -4.93
C MET A 189 -8.79 20.63 -4.00
N PHE A 190 -8.78 20.33 -2.70
CA PHE A 190 -7.80 20.91 -1.78
C PHE A 190 -6.37 20.46 -2.09
N MET A 191 -6.18 19.19 -2.43
CA MET A 191 -4.87 18.68 -2.84
C MET A 191 -4.35 19.39 -4.08
N ILE A 192 -5.14 19.49 -5.14
CA ILE A 192 -4.71 20.14 -6.37
C ILE A 192 -4.50 21.64 -6.16
N GLY A 193 -5.35 22.31 -5.40
CA GLY A 193 -5.21 23.72 -5.03
C GLY A 193 -3.90 23.99 -4.29
N PHE A 194 -3.56 23.17 -3.32
CA PHE A 194 -2.28 23.22 -2.60
C PHE A 194 -1.08 23.04 -3.56
N LEU A 195 -1.15 22.08 -4.47
CA LEU A 195 -0.08 21.82 -5.43
C LEU A 195 0.05 22.96 -6.45
N ILE A 196 -1.05 23.51 -6.96
CA ILE A 196 -1.04 24.69 -7.85
C ILE A 196 -0.35 25.86 -7.15
N TYR A 197 -0.67 26.11 -5.87
CA TYR A 197 0.03 27.13 -5.09
C TYR A 197 1.54 26.83 -4.97
N GLY A 198 1.90 25.57 -4.72
CA GLY A 198 3.30 25.13 -4.62
C GLY A 198 4.12 25.29 -5.91
N VAL A 199 3.50 25.06 -7.08
CA VAL A 199 4.15 25.16 -8.39
C VAL A 199 4.11 26.55 -9.02
N ARG A 200 3.24 27.47 -8.54
CA ARG A 200 3.17 28.83 -9.10
C ARG A 200 4.49 29.59 -9.11
N LYS A 201 5.38 29.29 -8.17
CA LYS A 201 6.73 29.84 -8.08
C LYS A 201 7.77 29.01 -8.82
N ALA A 202 7.33 27.99 -9.59
CA ALA A 202 8.21 27.14 -10.37
C ALA A 202 8.55 27.84 -11.71
N GLU A 203 9.82 27.84 -12.07
CA GLU A 203 10.23 28.29 -13.41
C GLU A 203 9.50 27.46 -14.49
N HIS A 204 9.15 28.13 -15.58
CA HIS A 204 8.52 27.53 -16.76
C HIS A 204 7.09 26.99 -16.55
N MET A 205 6.45 27.18 -15.40
CA MET A 205 5.08 26.67 -15.18
C MET A 205 4.05 27.44 -16.00
N SER A 206 3.23 26.69 -16.74
CA SER A 206 2.12 27.23 -17.51
C SER A 206 1.01 26.20 -17.67
N PHE A 207 -0.22 26.60 -17.36
CA PHE A 207 -1.44 25.78 -17.53
C PHE A 207 -2.18 26.10 -18.85
N LYS A 208 -1.57 26.87 -19.76
CA LYS A 208 -2.17 27.12 -21.07
C LYS A 208 -2.16 25.83 -21.88
N PRO A 209 -3.30 25.37 -22.44
CA PRO A 209 -3.33 24.18 -23.26
C PRO A 209 -2.39 24.29 -24.48
N SER A 210 -1.81 23.18 -24.88
CA SER A 210 -1.03 23.08 -26.12
C SER A 210 -1.37 21.77 -26.82
N PHE A 211 -1.96 21.89 -27.99
CA PHE A 211 -2.39 20.76 -28.83
C PHE A 211 -1.33 20.34 -29.85
N ALA A 212 -0.17 21.01 -29.88
CA ALA A 212 0.91 20.64 -30.78
C ALA A 212 1.45 19.25 -30.40
N PHE A 213 1.35 18.31 -31.31
CA PHE A 213 1.90 16.97 -31.13
C PHE A 213 3.40 16.97 -31.49
N ALA A 214 4.24 16.56 -30.56
CA ALA A 214 5.69 16.50 -30.76
C ALA A 214 6.23 15.13 -30.29
N ASN A 215 7.49 14.87 -30.55
CA ASN A 215 8.13 13.60 -30.24
C ASN A 215 8.11 13.27 -28.73
N ASP A 216 8.13 14.29 -27.88
CA ASP A 216 8.05 14.13 -26.42
C ASP A 216 6.69 13.55 -25.94
N GLN A 217 5.55 13.85 -26.60
CA GLN A 217 4.27 13.21 -26.29
C GLN A 217 4.26 11.74 -26.71
N LYS A 218 4.82 11.41 -27.87
CA LYS A 218 4.97 10.02 -28.29
C LYS A 218 5.82 9.24 -27.27
N GLN A 219 6.93 9.81 -26.83
CA GLN A 219 7.77 9.21 -25.81
C GLN A 219 7.05 9.08 -24.45
N LEU A 220 6.23 10.08 -24.07
CA LEU A 220 5.42 10.04 -22.84
C LEU A 220 4.51 8.81 -22.84
N TRP A 221 3.79 8.54 -23.92
CA TRP A 221 2.92 7.38 -24.04
C TRP A 221 3.70 6.06 -24.11
N LEU A 222 4.81 6.00 -24.84
CA LEU A 222 5.66 4.80 -24.92
C LEU A 222 6.22 4.39 -23.57
N VAL A 223 6.46 5.34 -22.68
CA VAL A 223 6.91 5.07 -21.31
C VAL A 223 5.74 4.83 -20.36
N ALA A 224 4.65 5.61 -20.46
CA ALA A 224 3.53 5.53 -19.55
C ALA A 224 2.74 4.22 -19.69
N LEU A 225 2.45 3.76 -20.92
CA LEU A 225 1.63 2.56 -21.14
C LEU A 225 2.19 1.29 -20.50
N PRO A 226 3.49 0.93 -20.66
CA PRO A 226 4.05 -0.21 -19.94
C PRO A 226 4.00 -0.07 -18.41
N ILE A 227 4.19 1.16 -17.89
CA ILE A 227 4.11 1.43 -16.46
C ILE A 227 2.67 1.29 -15.95
N MET A 228 1.67 1.73 -16.74
CA MET A 228 0.25 1.52 -16.41
C MET A 228 -0.09 0.03 -16.31
N LEU A 229 0.38 -0.79 -17.25
CA LEU A 229 0.15 -2.24 -17.24
C LEU A 229 0.76 -2.89 -15.98
N GLY A 230 2.00 -2.55 -15.66
CA GLY A 230 2.65 -3.04 -14.44
C GLY A 230 1.99 -2.55 -13.15
N GLY A 231 1.57 -1.27 -13.12
CA GLY A 231 0.84 -0.68 -11.99
C GLY A 231 -0.56 -1.28 -11.82
N ALA A 232 -1.27 -1.53 -12.95
CA ALA A 232 -2.57 -2.18 -12.94
C ALA A 232 -2.49 -3.57 -12.29
N THR A 233 -1.46 -4.36 -12.62
CA THR A 233 -1.26 -5.69 -12.03
C THR A 233 -1.22 -5.65 -10.51
N ALA A 234 -0.56 -4.65 -9.92
CA ALA A 234 -0.49 -4.50 -8.46
C ALA A 234 -1.86 -4.18 -7.82
N GLN A 235 -2.77 -3.55 -8.58
CA GLN A 235 -4.13 -3.22 -8.11
C GLN A 235 -5.13 -4.35 -8.34
N MET A 236 -4.80 -5.36 -9.16
CA MET A 236 -5.71 -6.48 -9.45
C MET A 236 -6.08 -7.28 -8.20
N TYR A 237 -5.20 -7.38 -7.20
CA TYR A 237 -5.56 -7.99 -5.92
C TYR A 237 -6.82 -7.34 -5.32
N THR A 238 -6.88 -6.01 -5.30
CA THR A 238 -8.04 -5.28 -4.77
C THR A 238 -9.30 -5.52 -5.61
N LEU A 239 -9.18 -5.50 -6.94
CA LEU A 239 -10.32 -5.76 -7.82
C LEU A 239 -10.84 -7.20 -7.68
N ILE A 240 -9.94 -8.19 -7.63
CA ILE A 240 -10.33 -9.59 -7.43
C ILE A 240 -11.00 -9.77 -6.06
N GLN A 241 -10.46 -9.15 -5.02
CA GLN A 241 -11.11 -9.16 -3.70
C GLN A 241 -12.55 -8.64 -3.77
N ARG A 242 -12.77 -7.47 -4.41
CA ARG A 242 -14.12 -6.89 -4.57
C ARG A 242 -15.04 -7.80 -5.38
N PHE A 243 -14.54 -8.36 -6.48
CA PHE A 243 -15.31 -9.25 -7.33
C PHE A 243 -15.88 -10.43 -6.54
N PHE A 244 -15.07 -11.07 -5.69
CA PHE A 244 -15.53 -12.19 -4.87
C PHE A 244 -16.37 -11.78 -3.66
N THR A 245 -16.04 -10.65 -3.01
CA THR A 245 -16.75 -10.20 -1.81
C THR A 245 -18.12 -9.57 -2.11
N ASN A 246 -18.31 -9.03 -3.32
CA ASN A 246 -19.61 -8.50 -3.75
C ASN A 246 -20.68 -9.59 -3.98
N ASP A 247 -20.29 -10.85 -4.08
CA ASP A 247 -21.21 -12.01 -4.17
C ASP A 247 -21.47 -12.65 -2.80
N LEU A 248 -20.93 -12.09 -1.70
CA LEU A 248 -21.16 -12.56 -0.33
C LEU A 248 -22.18 -11.67 0.40
N ALA A 249 -22.58 -12.09 1.58
CA ALA A 249 -23.49 -11.34 2.42
C ALA A 249 -23.00 -9.90 2.73
N ASP A 250 -23.94 -9.04 3.06
CA ASP A 250 -23.71 -7.66 3.48
C ASP A 250 -22.55 -7.53 4.48
N GLY A 251 -21.68 -6.56 4.27
CA GLY A 251 -20.54 -6.30 5.13
C GLY A 251 -19.27 -7.09 4.81
N ALA A 252 -19.31 -8.05 3.87
CA ALA A 252 -18.12 -8.81 3.48
C ALA A 252 -17.05 -7.93 2.82
N VAL A 253 -17.46 -6.98 1.98
CA VAL A 253 -16.56 -6.02 1.33
C VAL A 253 -15.84 -5.15 2.35
N SER A 254 -16.58 -4.60 3.30
CA SER A 254 -16.03 -3.74 4.35
C SER A 254 -15.16 -4.52 5.33
N ALA A 255 -15.57 -5.71 5.75
CA ALA A 255 -14.77 -6.58 6.63
C ALA A 255 -13.40 -6.93 6.01
N VAL A 256 -13.37 -7.36 4.74
CA VAL A 256 -12.12 -7.62 4.00
C VAL A 256 -11.29 -6.34 3.83
N ASN A 257 -11.94 -5.20 3.57
CA ASN A 257 -11.25 -3.91 3.46
C ASN A 257 -10.58 -3.51 4.78
N TYR A 258 -11.31 -3.54 5.91
CA TYR A 258 -10.77 -3.18 7.22
C TYR A 258 -9.62 -4.11 7.62
N ALA A 259 -9.78 -5.42 7.47
CA ALA A 259 -8.73 -6.40 7.72
C ALA A 259 -7.47 -6.13 6.86
N THR A 260 -7.66 -5.84 5.57
CA THR A 260 -6.58 -5.46 4.65
C THR A 260 -5.86 -4.19 5.12
N LYS A 261 -6.58 -3.16 5.54
CA LYS A 261 -5.98 -1.89 5.99
C LYS A 261 -5.22 -2.05 7.31
N VAL A 262 -5.75 -2.83 8.26
CA VAL A 262 -5.04 -3.14 9.53
C VAL A 262 -3.74 -3.88 9.27
N SER A 263 -3.71 -4.85 8.35
CA SER A 263 -2.49 -5.59 8.02
C SER A 263 -1.49 -4.76 7.22
N GLN A 264 -1.96 -3.97 6.24
CA GLN A 264 -1.10 -3.17 5.37
C GLN A 264 -0.44 -1.99 6.07
N PHE A 265 -1.06 -1.40 7.09
CA PHE A 265 -0.52 -0.23 7.78
C PHE A 265 0.84 -0.52 8.43
N PRO A 266 0.99 -1.49 9.35
CA PRO A 266 2.29 -1.83 9.93
C PRO A 266 3.27 -2.40 8.89
N GLN A 267 2.80 -3.23 7.95
CA GLN A 267 3.62 -3.76 6.86
C GLN A 267 4.31 -2.65 6.07
N ALA A 268 3.59 -1.62 5.67
CA ALA A 268 4.12 -0.52 4.87
C ALA A 268 5.12 0.32 5.64
N LEU A 269 4.91 0.54 6.95
CA LEU A 269 5.84 1.26 7.82
C LEU A 269 7.16 0.48 7.96
N LEU A 270 7.07 -0.81 8.30
CA LEU A 270 8.23 -1.67 8.51
C LEU A 270 9.03 -1.89 7.22
N MET A 271 8.35 -2.08 6.09
CA MET A 271 9.00 -2.20 4.78
C MET A 271 9.73 -0.91 4.40
N THR A 272 9.14 0.26 4.67
CA THR A 272 9.77 1.55 4.38
C THR A 272 11.08 1.72 5.16
N ALA A 273 11.12 1.29 6.43
CA ALA A 273 12.33 1.35 7.25
C ALA A 273 13.52 0.58 6.63
N VAL A 274 13.26 -0.55 5.97
CA VAL A 274 14.29 -1.36 5.31
C VAL A 274 14.64 -0.81 3.92
N THR A 275 13.64 -0.48 3.11
CA THR A 275 13.84 -0.12 1.70
C THR A 275 14.53 1.25 1.53
N THR A 276 14.25 2.22 2.41
CA THR A 276 14.92 3.54 2.37
C THR A 276 16.43 3.47 2.58
N VAL A 277 16.90 2.47 3.31
CA VAL A 277 18.34 2.27 3.57
C VAL A 277 18.97 1.41 2.49
N ILE A 278 18.32 0.33 2.10
CA ILE A 278 18.92 -0.70 1.22
C ILE A 278 18.88 -0.30 -0.25
N TYR A 279 17.80 0.35 -0.72
CA TYR A 279 17.64 0.63 -2.15
C TYR A 279 18.71 1.55 -2.74
N PRO A 280 19.12 2.69 -2.11
CA PRO A 280 20.23 3.49 -2.62
C PRO A 280 21.56 2.74 -2.64
N LEU A 281 21.81 1.89 -1.62
CA LEU A 281 23.01 1.05 -1.56
C LEU A 281 23.02 0.00 -2.68
N LEU A 282 21.86 -0.61 -2.94
CA LEU A 282 21.69 -1.60 -4.02
C LEU A 282 22.00 -0.96 -5.38
N SER A 283 21.38 0.17 -5.70
CA SER A 283 21.60 0.87 -6.98
C SER A 283 23.05 1.27 -7.17
N LYS A 284 23.72 1.74 -6.11
CA LYS A 284 25.14 2.08 -6.14
C LYS A 284 26.01 0.85 -6.39
N LYS A 285 25.80 -0.23 -5.62
CA LYS A 285 26.62 -1.45 -5.71
C LYS A 285 26.42 -2.20 -7.02
N GLU A 286 25.21 -2.20 -7.56
CA GLU A 286 24.94 -2.76 -8.89
C GLU A 286 25.65 -1.93 -9.99
N GLY A 287 25.62 -0.60 -9.89
CA GLY A 287 26.34 0.27 -10.82
C GLY A 287 27.87 0.14 -10.75
N GLU A 288 28.41 -0.24 -9.59
CA GLU A 288 29.83 -0.55 -9.39
C GLU A 288 30.20 -1.98 -9.86
N GLY A 289 29.23 -2.84 -10.21
CA GLY A 289 29.45 -4.25 -10.55
C GLY A 289 29.83 -5.13 -9.35
N ASP A 290 29.64 -4.66 -8.11
CA ASP A 290 29.98 -5.34 -6.87
C ASP A 290 28.92 -6.40 -6.49
N ASN A 291 28.93 -7.52 -7.21
CA ASN A 291 27.98 -8.61 -7.04
C ASN A 291 27.99 -9.22 -5.63
N GLU A 292 29.13 -9.24 -4.94
CA GLU A 292 29.22 -9.77 -3.58
C GLU A 292 28.47 -8.87 -2.57
N SER A 293 28.60 -7.55 -2.70
CA SER A 293 27.84 -6.61 -1.87
C SER A 293 26.34 -6.67 -2.20
N VAL A 294 25.95 -6.84 -3.47
CA VAL A 294 24.56 -7.02 -3.89
C VAL A 294 23.97 -8.28 -3.25
N LYS A 295 24.70 -9.41 -3.27
CA LYS A 295 24.28 -10.66 -2.61
C LYS A 295 24.12 -10.47 -1.09
N LYS A 296 25.06 -9.79 -0.44
CA LYS A 296 24.96 -9.48 1.00
C LYS A 296 23.75 -8.61 1.32
N LEU A 297 23.47 -7.58 0.50
CA LEU A 297 22.29 -6.73 0.66
C LEU A 297 21.01 -7.55 0.49
N TYR A 298 20.94 -8.43 -0.52
CA TYR A 298 19.79 -9.31 -0.78
C TYR A 298 19.41 -10.14 0.43
N VAL A 299 20.36 -10.92 0.95
CA VAL A 299 20.13 -11.82 2.10
C VAL A 299 19.83 -11.02 3.38
N ARG A 300 20.65 -10.00 3.65
CA ARG A 300 20.52 -9.18 4.86
C ARG A 300 19.18 -8.45 4.92
N GLY A 301 18.72 -7.88 3.81
CA GLY A 301 17.46 -7.16 3.79
C GLY A 301 16.24 -8.08 3.98
N LEU A 302 16.24 -9.27 3.38
CA LEU A 302 15.18 -10.26 3.62
C LEU A 302 15.13 -10.70 5.09
N ARG A 303 16.32 -10.94 5.71
CA ARG A 303 16.40 -11.27 7.14
C ARG A 303 15.90 -10.12 8.03
N MET A 304 16.28 -8.89 7.71
CA MET A 304 15.80 -7.71 8.44
C MET A 304 14.29 -7.55 8.32
N LEU A 305 13.72 -7.72 7.12
CA LEU A 305 12.27 -7.69 6.92
C LEU A 305 11.57 -8.78 7.73
N TYR A 306 12.12 -9.99 7.72
CA TYR A 306 11.57 -11.08 8.52
C TYR A 306 11.55 -10.75 10.01
N LEU A 307 12.70 -10.32 10.56
CA LEU A 307 12.82 -9.96 11.99
C LEU A 307 11.90 -8.80 12.38
N LEU A 308 11.62 -7.86 11.48
CA LEU A 308 10.76 -6.73 11.78
C LEU A 308 9.27 -7.06 11.66
N ILE A 309 8.89 -7.88 10.67
CA ILE A 309 7.48 -8.16 10.38
C ILE A 309 6.95 -9.33 11.20
N LEU A 310 7.78 -10.35 11.47
CA LEU A 310 7.37 -11.55 12.23
C LEU A 310 6.64 -11.23 13.54
N PRO A 311 7.17 -10.37 14.44
CA PRO A 311 6.50 -10.11 15.71
C PRO A 311 5.11 -9.51 15.54
N THR A 312 4.94 -8.59 14.58
CA THR A 312 3.65 -7.98 14.29
C THR A 312 2.68 -8.99 13.65
N SER A 313 3.15 -9.78 12.67
CA SER A 313 2.33 -10.82 12.03
C SER A 313 1.81 -11.85 13.03
N VAL A 314 2.69 -12.40 13.87
CA VAL A 314 2.32 -13.42 14.86
C VAL A 314 1.41 -12.85 15.94
N TYR A 315 1.69 -11.64 16.41
CA TYR A 315 0.83 -10.95 17.39
C TYR A 315 -0.58 -10.76 16.82
N VAL A 316 -0.71 -10.18 15.62
CA VAL A 316 -2.01 -9.95 14.98
C VAL A 316 -2.72 -11.27 14.67
N TYR A 317 -2.00 -12.33 14.32
CA TYR A 317 -2.59 -13.66 14.08
C TYR A 317 -3.31 -14.19 15.31
N PHE A 318 -2.68 -14.16 16.49
CA PHE A 318 -3.27 -14.70 17.71
C PHE A 318 -4.23 -13.73 18.42
N GLN A 319 -4.10 -12.43 18.16
CA GLN A 319 -4.88 -11.38 18.81
C GLN A 319 -5.78 -10.61 17.82
N SER A 320 -6.12 -11.23 16.65
CA SER A 320 -6.87 -10.56 15.59
C SER A 320 -8.20 -9.98 16.08
N GLU A 321 -8.96 -10.74 16.89
CA GLU A 321 -10.22 -10.28 17.48
C GLU A 321 -10.00 -9.10 18.42
N ALA A 322 -9.07 -9.20 19.37
CA ALA A 322 -8.76 -8.12 20.30
C ALA A 322 -8.28 -6.85 19.58
N VAL A 323 -7.48 -7.00 18.51
CA VAL A 323 -7.02 -5.88 17.69
C VAL A 323 -8.19 -5.20 16.98
N VAL A 324 -9.09 -5.97 16.35
CA VAL A 324 -10.29 -5.43 15.68
C VAL A 324 -11.19 -4.72 16.71
N ARG A 325 -11.44 -5.34 17.86
CA ARG A 325 -12.25 -4.75 18.94
C ARG A 325 -11.70 -3.42 19.46
N VAL A 326 -10.40 -3.30 19.62
CA VAL A 326 -9.78 -2.05 20.09
C VAL A 326 -9.82 -0.97 19.03
N ILE A 327 -9.66 -1.33 17.75
CA ILE A 327 -9.59 -0.35 16.67
C ILE A 327 -10.97 0.09 16.20
N PHE A 328 -11.92 -0.84 16.03
CA PHE A 328 -13.16 -0.58 15.33
C PHE A 328 -14.43 -0.73 16.17
N GLU A 329 -14.47 -1.58 17.23
CA GLU A 329 -15.70 -1.93 17.95
C GLU A 329 -16.24 -0.76 18.78
N TYR A 330 -16.75 0.23 18.03
CA TYR A 330 -17.42 1.45 18.53
C TYR A 330 -18.53 1.83 17.55
N GLY A 331 -19.53 2.59 18.02
CA GLY A 331 -20.63 3.06 17.19
C GLY A 331 -21.44 1.92 16.57
N LEU A 332 -21.53 1.88 15.26
CA LEU A 332 -22.25 0.81 14.53
C LEU A 332 -21.39 -0.43 14.23
N PHE A 333 -20.08 -0.36 14.52
CA PHE A 333 -19.22 -1.54 14.43
C PHE A 333 -19.37 -2.39 15.70
N ASP A 334 -20.19 -3.40 15.64
CA ASP A 334 -20.58 -4.26 16.76
C ASP A 334 -19.76 -5.56 16.84
N VAL A 335 -20.18 -6.47 17.74
CA VAL A 335 -19.57 -7.78 17.90
C VAL A 335 -19.71 -8.64 16.64
N ALA A 336 -20.82 -8.52 15.90
CA ALA A 336 -21.01 -9.23 14.64
C ALA A 336 -20.03 -8.75 13.57
N SER A 337 -19.80 -7.44 13.48
CA SER A 337 -18.77 -6.84 12.63
C SER A 337 -17.36 -7.34 12.98
N THR A 338 -17.06 -7.47 14.28
CA THR A 338 -15.81 -8.06 14.76
C THR A 338 -15.68 -9.52 14.33
N ALA A 339 -16.74 -10.31 14.46
CA ALA A 339 -16.76 -11.73 14.08
C ALA A 339 -16.53 -11.94 12.57
N LEU A 340 -16.99 -11.03 11.72
CA LEU A 340 -16.73 -11.06 10.27
C LEU A 340 -15.29 -10.62 9.94
N THR A 341 -14.74 -9.61 10.63
CA THR A 341 -13.48 -8.98 10.27
C THR A 341 -12.27 -9.71 10.84
N ALA A 342 -12.35 -10.21 12.06
CA ALA A 342 -11.20 -10.78 12.78
C ALA A 342 -10.63 -12.05 12.14
N PRO A 343 -11.42 -13.03 11.65
CA PRO A 343 -10.90 -14.21 10.96
C PRO A 343 -10.16 -13.85 9.67
N VAL A 344 -10.68 -12.90 8.92
CA VAL A 344 -10.03 -12.38 7.70
C VAL A 344 -8.69 -11.69 8.04
N LEU A 345 -8.66 -10.86 9.09
CA LEU A 345 -7.44 -10.21 9.56
C LEU A 345 -6.39 -11.23 10.01
N LYS A 346 -6.81 -12.29 10.70
CA LYS A 346 -5.94 -13.40 11.12
C LYS A 346 -5.14 -13.95 9.95
N ILE A 347 -5.78 -14.24 8.83
CA ILE A 347 -5.12 -14.76 7.63
C ILE A 347 -4.27 -13.67 6.94
N PHE A 348 -4.79 -12.44 6.80
CA PHE A 348 -4.03 -11.33 6.22
C PHE A 348 -2.78 -10.99 7.01
N SER A 349 -2.73 -11.21 8.32
CA SER A 349 -1.52 -11.01 9.10
C SER A 349 -0.35 -11.86 8.61
N LEU A 350 -0.61 -13.07 8.13
CA LEU A 350 0.39 -13.96 7.54
C LEU A 350 0.90 -13.47 6.18
N THR A 351 0.10 -12.73 5.42
CA THR A 351 0.51 -12.21 4.11
C THR A 351 1.55 -11.09 4.22
N MET A 352 1.64 -10.41 5.37
CA MET A 352 2.46 -9.21 5.56
C MET A 352 3.91 -9.41 5.15
N PHE A 353 4.52 -10.51 5.59
CA PHE A 353 5.91 -10.81 5.24
C PHE A 353 6.08 -11.12 3.75
N PHE A 354 5.24 -11.96 3.18
CA PHE A 354 5.37 -12.42 1.79
C PHE A 354 5.20 -11.27 0.80
N LEU A 355 4.26 -10.36 1.02
CA LEU A 355 4.07 -9.17 0.19
C LEU A 355 5.23 -8.19 0.32
N ALA A 356 5.71 -7.94 1.54
CA ALA A 356 6.86 -7.07 1.77
C ALA A 356 8.14 -7.65 1.15
N ALA A 357 8.37 -8.96 1.32
CA ALA A 357 9.51 -9.66 0.75
C ALA A 357 9.46 -9.70 -0.79
N SER A 358 8.28 -9.95 -1.40
CA SER A 358 8.10 -9.89 -2.85
C SER A 358 8.43 -8.50 -3.40
N THR A 359 7.94 -7.45 -2.75
CA THR A 359 8.26 -6.07 -3.13
C THR A 359 9.74 -5.76 -3.00
N TYR A 360 10.39 -6.26 -1.94
CA TYR A 360 11.83 -6.12 -1.74
C TYR A 360 12.64 -6.83 -2.82
N VAL A 361 12.34 -8.10 -3.08
CA VAL A 361 13.01 -8.93 -4.09
C VAL A 361 12.87 -8.34 -5.49
N THR A 362 11.69 -7.79 -5.81
CA THR A 362 11.43 -7.10 -7.09
C THR A 362 12.41 -5.95 -7.36
N ARG A 363 12.92 -5.25 -6.32
CA ARG A 363 13.91 -4.18 -6.48
C ARG A 363 15.24 -4.68 -7.06
N PHE A 364 15.61 -5.93 -6.78
CA PHE A 364 16.82 -6.55 -7.35
C PHE A 364 16.68 -6.82 -8.85
N TYR A 365 15.48 -7.22 -9.29
CA TYR A 365 15.20 -7.32 -10.72
C TYR A 365 15.29 -5.97 -11.43
N TYR A 366 14.74 -4.93 -10.82
CA TYR A 366 14.80 -3.57 -11.38
C TYR A 366 16.22 -3.03 -11.44
N ALA A 367 17.04 -3.27 -10.42
CA ALA A 367 18.45 -2.89 -10.41
C ALA A 367 19.22 -3.58 -11.55
N LYS A 368 18.85 -4.83 -11.90
CA LYS A 368 19.42 -5.58 -13.03
C LYS A 368 18.75 -5.28 -14.39
N GLY A 369 17.95 -4.21 -14.48
CA GLY A 369 17.29 -3.78 -15.71
C GLY A 369 16.14 -4.68 -16.18
N ASN A 370 15.62 -5.55 -15.32
CA ASN A 370 14.56 -6.50 -15.69
C ASN A 370 13.27 -6.21 -14.90
N SER A 371 12.34 -5.50 -15.51
CA SER A 371 11.02 -5.24 -14.91
C SER A 371 9.96 -6.27 -15.33
N MET A 372 10.18 -7.00 -16.42
CA MET A 372 9.18 -7.87 -17.03
C MET A 372 8.88 -9.11 -16.20
N ILE A 373 9.92 -9.76 -15.67
CA ILE A 373 9.77 -11.02 -14.93
C ILE A 373 8.92 -10.87 -13.68
N PRO A 374 9.13 -9.86 -12.80
CA PRO A 374 8.23 -9.65 -11.68
C PRO A 374 6.77 -9.41 -12.09
N VAL A 375 6.53 -8.70 -13.18
CA VAL A 375 5.17 -8.47 -13.71
C VAL A 375 4.52 -9.77 -14.16
N ILE A 376 5.25 -10.61 -14.93
CA ILE A 376 4.74 -11.91 -15.40
C ILE A 376 4.38 -12.81 -14.21
N PHE A 377 5.26 -12.92 -13.21
CA PHE A 377 4.98 -13.74 -12.03
C PHE A 377 3.81 -13.20 -11.21
N SER A 378 3.71 -11.88 -11.07
CA SER A 378 2.55 -11.26 -10.41
C SER A 378 1.25 -11.55 -11.18
N LEU A 379 1.24 -11.45 -12.51
CA LEU A 379 0.07 -11.78 -13.33
C LEU A 379 -0.33 -13.26 -13.13
N LEU A 380 0.62 -14.18 -13.23
CA LEU A 380 0.36 -15.62 -13.04
C LEU A 380 -0.21 -15.91 -11.66
N THR A 381 0.32 -15.30 -10.62
CA THR A 381 -0.11 -15.58 -9.25
C THR A 381 -1.40 -14.86 -8.89
N VAL A 382 -1.64 -13.65 -9.39
CA VAL A 382 -2.88 -12.90 -9.14
C VAL A 382 -4.06 -13.50 -9.93
N PHE A 383 -3.91 -13.71 -11.23
CA PHE A 383 -5.01 -14.23 -12.06
C PHE A 383 -5.11 -15.75 -12.05
N GLY A 384 -4.01 -16.47 -11.89
CA GLY A 384 -4.02 -17.94 -11.81
C GLY A 384 -4.29 -18.40 -10.37
N VAL A 385 -3.31 -18.22 -9.50
CA VAL A 385 -3.35 -18.81 -8.16
C VAL A 385 -4.42 -18.18 -7.25
N ASN A 386 -4.48 -16.84 -7.19
CA ASN A 386 -5.42 -16.16 -6.29
C ASN A 386 -6.86 -16.48 -6.67
N ILE A 387 -7.23 -16.35 -7.94
CA ILE A 387 -8.59 -16.67 -8.40
C ILE A 387 -8.90 -18.15 -8.17
N ALA A 388 -8.00 -19.07 -8.52
CA ALA A 388 -8.23 -20.50 -8.35
C ALA A 388 -8.45 -20.89 -6.88
N VAL A 389 -7.60 -20.41 -5.96
CA VAL A 389 -7.72 -20.70 -4.53
C VAL A 389 -8.98 -20.06 -3.94
N THR A 390 -9.25 -18.77 -4.26
CA THR A 390 -10.45 -18.09 -3.76
C THR A 390 -11.71 -18.79 -4.26
N SER A 391 -11.81 -19.11 -5.57
CA SER A 391 -12.97 -19.83 -6.13
C SER A 391 -13.18 -21.21 -5.51
N ALA A 392 -12.09 -21.92 -5.18
CA ALA A 392 -12.20 -23.24 -4.56
C ALA A 392 -12.67 -23.18 -3.09
N LEU A 393 -12.37 -22.09 -2.38
CA LEU A 393 -12.62 -21.96 -0.94
C LEU A 393 -13.85 -21.10 -0.61
N ILE A 394 -14.35 -20.27 -1.53
CA ILE A 394 -15.39 -19.28 -1.25
C ILE A 394 -16.69 -19.89 -0.73
N GLY A 395 -17.07 -21.07 -1.24
CA GLY A 395 -18.27 -21.78 -0.81
C GLY A 395 -18.18 -22.40 0.59
N SER A 396 -16.99 -22.46 1.21
CA SER A 396 -16.80 -23.06 2.54
C SER A 396 -16.25 -22.07 3.58
N LEU A 397 -15.58 -21.00 3.16
CA LEU A 397 -14.87 -20.07 4.02
C LEU A 397 -15.31 -18.60 3.80
N ASP A 398 -16.29 -18.34 2.99
CA ASP A 398 -16.82 -17.00 2.70
C ASP A 398 -15.70 -15.96 2.52
N ALA A 399 -15.72 -14.84 3.24
CA ALA A 399 -14.76 -13.77 3.14
C ALA A 399 -13.29 -14.20 3.47
N GLU A 400 -13.10 -15.25 4.29
CA GLU A 400 -11.77 -15.76 4.59
C GLU A 400 -11.10 -16.39 3.36
N ALA A 401 -11.89 -16.94 2.43
CA ALA A 401 -11.35 -17.50 1.17
C ALA A 401 -10.53 -16.48 0.38
N VAL A 402 -10.96 -15.23 0.39
CA VAL A 402 -10.23 -14.11 -0.26
C VAL A 402 -8.86 -13.88 0.40
N ALA A 403 -8.81 -13.97 1.72
CA ALA A 403 -7.54 -13.83 2.45
C ALA A 403 -6.60 -15.02 2.19
N TRP A 404 -7.12 -16.24 2.12
CA TRP A 404 -6.35 -17.44 1.74
C TRP A 404 -5.84 -17.36 0.30
N GLY A 405 -6.66 -16.92 -0.65
CA GLY A 405 -6.24 -16.68 -2.03
C GLY A 405 -5.06 -15.71 -2.11
N ASN A 406 -5.14 -14.61 -1.37
CA ASN A 406 -4.04 -13.64 -1.28
C ASN A 406 -2.79 -14.22 -0.63
N LEU A 407 -2.92 -14.96 0.46
CA LEU A 407 -1.79 -15.57 1.17
C LEU A 407 -1.04 -16.56 0.26
N ILE A 408 -1.76 -17.51 -0.32
CA ILE A 408 -1.16 -18.55 -1.16
C ILE A 408 -0.53 -17.94 -2.42
N SER A 409 -1.20 -16.99 -3.06
CA SER A 409 -0.64 -16.30 -4.23
C SER A 409 0.62 -15.48 -3.87
N ALA A 410 0.66 -14.81 -2.72
CA ALA A 410 1.83 -14.07 -2.25
C ALA A 410 3.01 -14.99 -1.94
N ILE A 411 2.76 -16.16 -1.33
CA ILE A 411 3.78 -17.19 -1.08
C ILE A 411 4.36 -17.68 -2.40
N ILE A 412 3.52 -18.08 -3.35
CA ILE A 412 3.96 -18.62 -4.63
C ILE A 412 4.70 -17.54 -5.44
N ASN A 413 4.22 -16.29 -5.43
CA ASN A 413 4.91 -15.19 -6.09
C ASN A 413 6.33 -14.98 -5.53
N LEU A 414 6.48 -14.96 -4.21
CA LEU A 414 7.79 -14.83 -3.58
C LEU A 414 8.72 -16.00 -3.94
N ILE A 415 8.21 -17.23 -3.91
CA ILE A 415 8.98 -18.43 -4.27
C ILE A 415 9.46 -18.33 -5.72
N LEU A 416 8.57 -18.00 -6.67
CA LEU A 416 8.93 -17.84 -8.07
C LEU A 416 10.02 -16.76 -8.27
N LEU A 417 9.85 -15.60 -7.62
CA LEU A 417 10.83 -14.52 -7.66
C LEU A 417 12.21 -14.98 -7.12
N ILE A 418 12.24 -15.68 -5.98
CA ILE A 418 13.50 -16.15 -5.37
C ILE A 418 14.18 -17.21 -6.26
N ILE A 419 13.44 -18.22 -6.72
CA ILE A 419 13.98 -19.30 -7.55
C ILE A 419 14.57 -18.73 -8.83
N PHE A 420 13.83 -17.87 -9.52
CA PHE A 420 14.29 -17.30 -10.78
C PHE A 420 15.47 -16.32 -10.60
N LEU A 421 15.50 -15.56 -9.50
CA LEU A 421 16.61 -14.69 -9.15
C LEU A 421 17.89 -15.52 -8.90
N GLN A 422 17.74 -16.65 -8.21
CA GLN A 422 18.84 -17.60 -8.00
C GLN A 422 19.31 -18.23 -9.31
N TYR A 423 18.39 -18.65 -10.17
CA TYR A 423 18.72 -19.29 -11.45
C TYR A 423 19.43 -18.33 -12.39
N LYS A 424 18.85 -17.17 -12.63
CA LYS A 424 19.31 -16.21 -13.63
C LYS A 424 20.49 -15.34 -13.17
N TYR A 425 20.45 -14.88 -11.92
CA TYR A 425 21.42 -13.90 -11.40
C TYR A 425 22.35 -14.48 -10.32
N LYS A 426 22.24 -15.78 -10.02
CA LYS A 426 23.05 -16.50 -9.05
C LYS A 426 22.99 -15.93 -7.62
N LEU A 427 21.90 -15.18 -7.30
CA LEU A 427 21.67 -14.65 -5.98
C LEU A 427 21.00 -15.71 -5.10
N LYS A 428 21.80 -16.50 -4.38
CA LYS A 428 21.32 -17.55 -3.50
C LYS A 428 20.86 -16.98 -2.16
N LEU A 429 19.67 -17.40 -1.70
CA LEU A 429 19.13 -17.06 -0.39
C LEU A 429 19.82 -17.85 0.72
N VAL A 430 19.96 -19.17 0.49
CA VAL A 430 20.69 -20.09 1.36
C VAL A 430 22.09 -20.25 0.77
N GLY A 431 23.01 -19.43 1.18
CA GLY A 431 24.44 -19.64 1.01
C GLY A 431 24.95 -20.43 2.23
N ASP A 432 26.24 -20.52 2.46
CA ASP A 432 26.95 -21.34 3.45
C ASP A 432 26.50 -21.28 4.93
N ASN A 433 25.29 -20.74 5.22
CA ASN A 433 24.74 -20.48 6.55
C ASN A 433 23.43 -21.24 6.84
N LEU A 434 23.44 -22.56 6.74
CA LEU A 434 22.36 -23.43 7.24
C LEU A 434 22.00 -23.09 8.71
N VAL A 435 23.02 -22.78 9.52
CA VAL A 435 22.88 -22.37 10.93
C VAL A 435 21.95 -21.14 11.07
N GLN A 436 22.06 -20.15 10.18
CA GLN A 436 21.17 -18.98 10.24
C GLN A 436 19.73 -19.35 9.89
N PHE A 437 19.55 -20.21 8.90
CA PHE A 437 18.20 -20.69 8.54
C PHE A 437 17.54 -21.42 9.70
N VAL A 438 18.29 -22.33 10.35
CA VAL A 438 17.80 -23.03 11.54
C VAL A 438 17.45 -22.06 12.66
N LYS A 439 18.25 -21.02 12.90
CA LYS A 439 17.93 -19.98 13.90
C LYS A 439 16.61 -19.28 13.60
N PHE A 440 16.32 -18.92 12.34
CA PHE A 440 15.04 -18.31 11.97
C PHE A 440 13.86 -19.26 12.21
N LEU A 441 14.04 -20.54 11.89
CA LEU A 441 13.02 -21.57 12.12
C LEU A 441 12.74 -21.76 13.62
N VAL A 442 13.81 -21.88 14.43
CA VAL A 442 13.70 -21.99 15.90
C VAL A 442 13.04 -20.73 16.48
N LEU A 443 13.44 -19.53 16.03
CA LEU A 443 12.81 -18.27 16.46
C LEU A 443 11.31 -18.32 16.19
N THR A 444 10.90 -18.72 14.98
CA THR A 444 9.49 -18.75 14.60
C THR A 444 8.71 -19.72 15.46
N ILE A 445 9.18 -20.96 15.61
CA ILE A 445 8.49 -22.00 16.40
C ILE A 445 8.36 -21.56 17.86
N CYS A 446 9.44 -21.13 18.49
CA CYS A 446 9.42 -20.70 19.89
C CYS A 446 8.53 -19.46 20.08
N PHE A 447 8.61 -18.50 19.16
CA PHE A 447 7.83 -17.27 19.28
C PHE A 447 6.34 -17.52 19.04
N VAL A 448 5.96 -18.36 18.09
CA VAL A 448 4.58 -18.81 17.86
C VAL A 448 4.05 -19.52 19.10
N ALA A 449 4.80 -20.45 19.71
CA ALA A 449 4.41 -21.15 20.93
C ALA A 449 4.18 -20.20 22.11
N VAL A 450 5.07 -19.22 22.33
CA VAL A 450 4.91 -18.22 23.39
C VAL A 450 3.71 -17.31 23.12
N SER A 451 3.52 -16.84 21.87
CA SER A 451 2.39 -16.00 21.50
C SER A 451 1.05 -16.74 21.65
N TRP A 452 1.01 -18.02 21.30
CA TRP A 452 -0.13 -18.87 21.56
C TRP A 452 -0.40 -19.01 23.07
N GLY A 453 0.62 -19.30 23.87
CA GLY A 453 0.49 -19.38 25.33
C GLY A 453 -0.02 -18.07 25.95
N ILE A 454 0.49 -16.93 25.51
CA ILE A 454 0.01 -15.61 25.95
C ILE A 454 -1.46 -15.40 25.57
N SER A 455 -1.86 -15.77 24.35
CA SER A 455 -3.23 -15.58 23.88
C SER A 455 -4.26 -16.46 24.61
N THR A 456 -3.85 -17.62 25.10
CA THR A 456 -4.74 -18.57 25.80
C THR A 456 -4.77 -18.39 27.31
N LEU A 457 -3.66 -17.97 27.93
CA LEU A 457 -3.52 -17.90 29.37
C LEU A 457 -3.78 -16.50 29.95
N ILE A 458 -3.66 -15.46 29.11
CA ILE A 458 -3.77 -14.06 29.57
C ILE A 458 -5.01 -13.44 28.97
N ILE A 459 -6.06 -13.32 29.78
CA ILE A 459 -7.34 -12.73 29.38
C ILE A 459 -7.66 -11.60 30.38
N PHE A 460 -8.00 -10.44 29.85
CA PHE A 460 -8.48 -9.30 30.61
C PHE A 460 -9.84 -8.84 30.08
N ASP A 461 -10.77 -8.48 30.93
CA ASP A 461 -12.08 -7.98 30.53
C ASP A 461 -12.00 -6.63 29.82
N ASN A 462 -11.06 -5.78 30.23
CA ASN A 462 -10.81 -4.50 29.56
C ASN A 462 -10.02 -4.71 28.26
N LYS A 463 -10.65 -4.45 27.11
CA LYS A 463 -10.08 -4.65 25.77
C LYS A 463 -8.75 -3.89 25.54
N PHE A 464 -8.59 -2.68 26.10
CA PHE A 464 -7.33 -1.91 25.96
C PHE A 464 -6.22 -2.52 26.79
N LEU A 465 -6.52 -2.88 28.05
CA LEU A 465 -5.55 -3.50 28.94
C LEU A 465 -5.09 -4.85 28.36
N HIS A 466 -6.03 -5.64 27.82
CA HIS A 466 -5.73 -6.90 27.16
C HIS A 466 -4.73 -6.72 26.00
N VAL A 467 -5.02 -5.83 25.04
CA VAL A 467 -4.15 -5.58 23.88
C VAL A 467 -2.79 -5.04 24.30
N ILE A 468 -2.74 -4.09 25.24
CA ILE A 468 -1.47 -3.47 25.67
C ILE A 468 -0.58 -4.51 26.38
N ILE A 469 -1.14 -5.25 27.34
CA ILE A 469 -0.35 -6.22 28.13
C ILE A 469 0.09 -7.38 27.25
N THR A 470 -0.82 -7.97 26.46
CA THR A 470 -0.46 -9.07 25.57
C THR A 470 0.56 -8.64 24.50
N PHE A 471 0.46 -7.40 23.99
CA PHE A 471 1.47 -6.84 23.08
C PHE A 471 2.84 -6.73 23.75
N ILE A 472 2.90 -6.12 24.94
CA ILE A 472 4.16 -5.95 25.68
C ILE A 472 4.79 -7.31 25.98
N LEU A 473 4.03 -8.26 26.50
CA LEU A 473 4.54 -9.60 26.83
C LEU A 473 5.03 -10.35 25.60
N THR A 474 4.28 -10.28 24.48
CA THR A 474 4.67 -10.88 23.22
C THR A 474 5.97 -10.25 22.68
N MET A 475 6.11 -8.91 22.74
CA MET A 475 7.33 -8.23 22.32
C MET A 475 8.53 -8.52 23.22
N ILE A 476 8.34 -8.66 24.53
CA ILE A 476 9.38 -9.09 25.47
C ILE A 476 9.82 -10.52 25.13
N GLY A 477 8.88 -11.45 24.94
CA GLY A 477 9.18 -12.82 24.53
C GLY A 477 9.98 -12.88 23.22
N TYR A 478 9.56 -12.07 22.22
CA TYR A 478 10.29 -11.94 20.98
C TYR A 478 11.73 -11.43 21.18
N ALA A 479 11.90 -10.35 21.95
CA ALA A 479 13.20 -9.76 22.23
C ALA A 479 14.15 -10.76 22.91
N VAL A 480 13.64 -11.53 23.88
CA VAL A 480 14.42 -12.58 24.56
C VAL A 480 14.96 -13.60 23.58
N PHE A 481 14.12 -14.16 22.70
CA PHE A 481 14.58 -15.13 21.69
C PHE A 481 15.57 -14.55 20.70
N VAL A 482 15.33 -13.32 20.22
CA VAL A 482 16.24 -12.63 19.31
C VAL A 482 17.61 -12.42 19.94
N LEU A 483 17.69 -12.09 21.21
CA LEU A 483 18.94 -11.91 21.95
C LEU A 483 19.64 -13.26 22.23
N LEU A 484 18.89 -14.31 22.61
CA LEU A 484 19.43 -15.64 22.85
C LEU A 484 20.03 -16.27 21.59
N LEU A 485 19.36 -16.11 20.45
CA LEU A 485 19.81 -16.65 19.17
C LEU A 485 20.94 -15.86 18.51
N LYS A 486 21.27 -14.68 19.04
CA LYS A 486 22.39 -13.83 18.60
C LYS A 486 22.44 -13.61 17.09
N PHE A 487 21.38 -13.07 16.51
CA PHE A 487 21.34 -12.73 15.08
C PHE A 487 22.40 -11.67 14.74
N GLN A 488 23.11 -11.85 13.62
CA GLN A 488 24.17 -10.92 13.18
C GLN A 488 23.63 -9.53 12.92
N GLU A 489 22.42 -9.42 12.37
CA GLU A 489 21.71 -8.18 12.05
C GLU A 489 21.49 -7.35 13.32
N VAL A 490 21.03 -7.99 14.40
CA VAL A 490 20.73 -7.35 15.69
C VAL A 490 22.01 -6.97 16.42
N ASN A 491 23.00 -7.87 16.48
CA ASN A 491 24.29 -7.59 17.10
C ASN A 491 25.01 -6.42 16.44
N SER A 492 24.95 -6.32 15.10
CA SER A 492 25.53 -5.19 14.37
C SER A 492 24.81 -3.88 14.65
N ALA A 493 23.51 -3.92 14.86
CA ALA A 493 22.71 -2.72 15.21
C ALA A 493 23.02 -2.26 16.65
N ILE A 494 23.06 -3.19 17.61
CA ILE A 494 23.39 -2.89 19.02
C ILE A 494 24.81 -2.34 19.12
N GLY A 495 25.80 -2.92 18.39
CA GLY A 495 27.16 -2.45 18.37
C GLY A 495 27.30 -1.01 17.87
N LYS A 496 26.60 -0.68 16.79
CA LYS A 496 26.56 0.71 16.26
C LYS A 496 25.92 1.69 17.24
N PHE A 497 24.86 1.28 17.96
CA PHE A 497 24.18 2.10 18.95
C PHE A 497 25.08 2.37 20.16
N LYS A 498 25.76 1.34 20.70
CA LYS A 498 26.73 1.48 21.79
C LYS A 498 27.88 2.42 21.41
N ASN A 499 28.42 2.26 20.21
CA ASN A 499 29.53 3.14 19.71
C ASN A 499 29.08 4.60 19.54
N LYS A 500 27.80 4.84 19.21
CA LYS A 500 27.25 6.19 19.07
C LYS A 500 27.05 6.86 20.44
N LEU A 501 26.57 6.11 21.42
CA LEU A 501 26.43 6.60 22.81
C LEU A 501 27.80 6.88 23.45
N SER A 502 28.79 6.02 23.23
CA SER A 502 30.14 6.25 23.74
C SER A 502 30.85 7.47 23.10
N LYS A 503 30.47 7.85 21.88
CA LYS A 503 30.98 9.08 21.21
C LYS A 503 30.20 10.34 21.60
N SER A 504 28.99 10.23 22.14
CA SER A 504 28.20 11.36 22.64
C SER A 504 28.57 11.74 24.07
N ASN A 505 29.23 10.83 24.82
CA ASN A 505 29.68 11.05 26.19
C ASN A 505 31.18 11.43 26.26
N LYS A 506 31.83 11.61 25.13
CA LYS A 506 33.14 12.26 24.96
C LYS A 506 32.94 13.59 24.22
#